data_ec5df147cb7d7174895104d0ca252e7c
#
_entry.id   ec5df147cb7d7174895104d0ca252e7c
#
_cell.length_a   1.000
_cell.length_b   1.000
_cell.length_c   1.000
_cell.angle_alpha   90.00
_cell.angle_beta   90.00
_cell.angle_gamma   90.00
#
_symmetry.space_group_name_H-M   'P 1'
#
loop_
_entity.id
_entity.type
_entity.pdbx_description
1 polymer ?
#
loop_
_entity_poly.entity_id
_entity_poly.type
_entity_poly.pdbx_seq_one_letter_code
_entity_poly.pdbx_strand_id
1 'polypeptide(L)'
;PDLSVTIKGVKFKNPVIAASGTFGFGQNYRGFFDVNKIGGISSKGLTLEPKAGNDGERIIEVSSGDINSIGLENPGVPHFIENELQEMMKLKPVTIANLAGHDLDSYVKGASLLNETSVPMIELNISCPNVKAGGMAWGINPEAAFECVSAVRKVTDKPLMVKLSPNAPDLVGVALACIKAGADALSLINTIQAIAIDIEKGKPFFNNVKAGLCGPAVKPIALRMVYDVCQAINKLPENKRVP
;
A
#
# COMPACT_ATOMS: atom_id res chain seq x y z
N PRO A 1 1.50 -27.16 -12.66
CA PRO A 1 0.21 -26.44 -12.62
C PRO A 1 0.42 -24.98 -13.05
N ASP A 2 -0.57 -24.41 -13.75
CA ASP A 2 -0.60 -22.98 -14.03
C ASP A 2 -0.96 -22.24 -12.73
N LEU A 3 -0.07 -21.35 -12.28
CA LEU A 3 -0.26 -20.53 -11.08
C LEU A 3 -0.65 -19.09 -11.44
N SER A 4 -0.91 -18.80 -12.72
CA SER A 4 -1.25 -17.46 -13.14
C SER A 4 -2.59 -17.00 -12.55
N VAL A 5 -2.66 -15.71 -12.20
CA VAL A 5 -3.88 -15.04 -11.75
C VAL A 5 -4.09 -13.77 -12.56
N THR A 6 -5.34 -13.35 -12.72
CA THR A 6 -5.67 -12.13 -13.46
C THR A 6 -6.51 -11.22 -12.59
N ILE A 7 -6.09 -9.97 -12.44
CA ILE A 7 -6.79 -8.91 -11.71
C ILE A 7 -7.11 -7.80 -12.71
N LYS A 8 -8.39 -7.56 -12.99
CA LYS A 8 -8.86 -6.52 -13.92
C LYS A 8 -8.07 -6.48 -15.24
N GLY A 9 -7.90 -7.64 -15.88
CA GLY A 9 -7.16 -7.77 -17.15
C GLY A 9 -5.64 -7.79 -17.03
N VAL A 10 -5.05 -7.50 -15.89
CA VAL A 10 -3.61 -7.60 -15.64
C VAL A 10 -3.28 -9.04 -15.23
N LYS A 11 -2.48 -9.74 -16.04
CA LYS A 11 -2.07 -11.13 -15.81
C LYS A 11 -0.77 -11.17 -15.00
N PHE A 12 -0.84 -11.80 -13.83
CA PHE A 12 0.31 -12.17 -13.00
C PHE A 12 0.66 -13.62 -13.26
N LYS A 13 1.92 -13.95 -13.46
CA LYS A 13 2.35 -15.34 -13.72
C LYS A 13 2.20 -16.28 -12.53
N ASN A 14 2.11 -15.73 -11.32
CA ASN A 14 1.77 -16.41 -10.07
C ASN A 14 1.24 -15.38 -9.04
N PRO A 15 0.60 -15.82 -7.94
CA PRO A 15 -0.04 -14.92 -6.98
C PRO A 15 0.93 -14.23 -6.01
N VAL A 16 2.25 -14.43 -6.13
CA VAL A 16 3.21 -13.84 -5.21
C VAL A 16 3.52 -12.41 -5.64
N ILE A 17 3.15 -11.45 -4.79
CA ILE A 17 3.40 -10.02 -5.00
C ILE A 17 4.26 -9.51 -3.84
N ALA A 18 5.41 -8.91 -4.14
CA ALA A 18 6.22 -8.23 -3.15
C ALA A 18 5.50 -6.93 -2.72
N ALA A 19 5.24 -6.81 -1.41
CA ALA A 19 4.48 -5.70 -0.85
C ALA A 19 5.28 -4.39 -0.88
N SER A 20 4.56 -3.28 -1.07
CA SER A 20 5.13 -1.94 -0.99
C SER A 20 5.88 -1.70 0.32
N GLY A 21 7.03 -1.05 0.22
CA GLY A 21 7.88 -0.73 1.37
C GLY A 21 8.80 -1.86 1.84
N THR A 22 8.66 -3.07 1.29
CA THR A 22 9.49 -4.23 1.65
C THR A 22 10.50 -4.61 0.58
N PHE A 23 10.32 -4.11 -0.64
CA PHE A 23 11.08 -4.56 -1.81
C PHE A 23 11.67 -3.40 -2.64
N GLY A 24 11.61 -2.17 -2.16
CA GLY A 24 12.06 -0.97 -2.86
C GLY A 24 11.40 -0.85 -4.24
N PHE A 25 12.25 -0.73 -5.27
CA PHE A 25 11.85 -0.75 -6.68
C PHE A 25 12.25 -2.07 -7.39
N GLY A 26 12.51 -3.14 -6.62
CA GLY A 26 12.84 -4.47 -7.13
C GLY A 26 14.32 -4.68 -7.49
N GLN A 27 15.09 -3.62 -7.70
CA GLN A 27 16.50 -3.72 -8.12
C GLN A 27 17.40 -4.26 -7.00
N ASN A 28 17.14 -3.84 -5.76
CA ASN A 28 17.99 -4.09 -4.60
C ASN A 28 18.12 -5.58 -4.23
N TYR A 29 17.18 -6.40 -4.69
CA TYR A 29 17.15 -7.83 -4.35
C TYR A 29 17.73 -8.74 -5.43
N ARG A 30 18.15 -8.22 -6.59
CA ARG A 30 18.70 -9.02 -7.71
C ARG A 30 19.93 -9.83 -7.34
N GLY A 31 20.72 -9.38 -6.36
CA GLY A 31 21.89 -10.09 -5.87
C GLY A 31 21.58 -11.27 -4.94
N PHE A 32 20.34 -11.37 -4.43
CA PHE A 32 19.95 -12.38 -3.45
C PHE A 32 19.14 -13.51 -4.09
N PHE A 33 18.29 -13.21 -5.05
CA PHE A 33 17.52 -14.19 -5.80
C PHE A 33 17.03 -13.64 -7.15
N ASP A 34 16.58 -14.53 -8.03
CA ASP A 34 15.98 -14.11 -9.29
C ASP A 34 14.59 -13.49 -9.06
N VAL A 35 14.54 -12.17 -8.98
CA VAL A 35 13.31 -11.39 -8.78
C VAL A 35 12.25 -11.64 -9.87
N ASN A 36 12.68 -12.16 -11.03
CA ASN A 36 11.76 -12.53 -12.10
C ASN A 36 10.91 -13.77 -11.78
N LYS A 37 11.12 -14.45 -10.65
CA LYS A 37 10.31 -15.60 -10.22
C LYS A 37 8.98 -15.20 -9.61
N ILE A 38 8.84 -14.02 -9.02
CA ILE A 38 7.57 -13.56 -8.42
C ILE A 38 6.61 -12.97 -9.46
N GLY A 39 5.33 -12.91 -9.13
CA GLY A 39 4.26 -12.45 -10.02
C GLY A 39 4.18 -10.94 -10.16
N GLY A 40 4.39 -10.19 -9.09
CA GLY A 40 4.31 -8.74 -9.08
C GLY A 40 5.21 -8.07 -8.05
N ILE A 41 5.48 -6.78 -8.25
CA ILE A 41 6.21 -5.92 -7.31
C ILE A 41 5.42 -4.62 -7.15
N SER A 42 4.95 -4.35 -5.94
CA SER A 42 4.44 -3.04 -5.57
C SER A 42 5.61 -2.14 -5.18
N SER A 43 5.72 -1.00 -5.86
CA SER A 43 6.81 -0.04 -5.64
C SER A 43 6.85 0.49 -4.21
N LYS A 44 7.94 1.11 -3.84
CA LYS A 44 7.97 2.00 -2.67
C LYS A 44 6.78 2.96 -2.73
N GLY A 45 6.13 3.23 -1.60
CA GLY A 45 5.03 4.19 -1.53
C GLY A 45 5.48 5.58 -1.99
N LEU A 46 4.85 6.08 -3.04
CA LEU A 46 5.18 7.35 -3.69
C LEU A 46 4.25 8.45 -3.20
N THR A 47 4.78 9.62 -2.95
CA THR A 47 4.01 10.85 -2.76
C THR A 47 4.17 11.75 -3.99
N LEU A 48 3.28 12.73 -4.20
CA LEU A 48 3.38 13.64 -5.34
C LEU A 48 4.77 14.29 -5.37
N GLU A 49 5.18 14.91 -4.27
CA GLU A 49 6.49 15.48 -4.07
C GLU A 49 7.43 14.50 -3.35
N PRO A 50 8.77 14.63 -3.49
CA PRO A 50 9.72 13.78 -2.77
C PRO A 50 9.61 13.97 -1.26
N LYS A 51 9.92 12.91 -0.52
CA LYS A 51 9.89 12.91 0.94
C LYS A 51 11.12 12.23 1.53
N ALA A 52 11.81 12.92 2.44
CA ALA A 52 13.03 12.42 3.09
C ALA A 52 12.78 11.33 4.14
N GLY A 53 11.51 11.12 4.55
CA GLY A 53 11.16 10.22 5.64
C GLY A 53 11.27 10.88 7.01
N ASN A 54 11.18 10.07 8.06
CA ASN A 54 11.27 10.55 9.44
C ASN A 54 12.74 10.62 9.91
N ASP A 55 13.01 11.53 10.83
CA ASP A 55 14.32 11.66 11.49
C ASP A 55 14.51 10.63 12.61
N GLY A 56 15.77 10.36 12.95
CA GLY A 56 16.17 9.46 14.02
C GLY A 56 16.16 7.98 13.62
N GLU A 57 16.02 7.12 14.62
CA GLU A 57 15.91 5.69 14.39
C GLU A 57 14.60 5.35 13.68
N ARG A 58 14.67 4.47 12.70
CA ARG A 58 13.52 4.19 11.82
C ARG A 58 13.03 2.75 11.89
N ILE A 59 13.85 1.84 12.40
CA ILE A 59 13.53 0.42 12.50
C ILE A 59 14.10 -0.12 13.79
N ILE A 60 13.34 -0.96 14.47
CA ILE A 60 13.79 -1.77 15.60
C ILE A 60 13.23 -3.18 15.48
N GLU A 61 14.08 -4.18 15.67
CA GLU A 61 13.68 -5.58 15.78
C GLU A 61 12.99 -5.82 17.12
N VAL A 62 11.91 -6.59 17.11
CA VAL A 62 11.18 -7.04 18.29
C VAL A 62 10.90 -8.55 18.18
N SER A 63 10.38 -9.15 19.23
CA SER A 63 10.01 -10.57 19.20
C SER A 63 9.05 -10.87 18.04
N SER A 64 9.52 -11.69 17.08
CA SER A 64 8.73 -12.12 15.90
C SER A 64 8.33 -11.01 14.93
N GLY A 65 9.10 -9.92 14.82
CA GLY A 65 8.84 -8.87 13.84
C GLY A 65 9.70 -7.65 14.02
N ASP A 66 9.28 -6.58 13.32
CA ASP A 66 9.94 -5.29 13.35
C ASP A 66 8.90 -4.18 13.58
N ILE A 67 9.31 -3.14 14.28
CA ILE A 67 8.56 -1.88 14.36
C ILE A 67 9.31 -0.86 13.51
N ASN A 68 8.61 -0.16 12.62
CA ASN A 68 9.22 0.83 11.74
C ASN A 68 8.48 2.16 11.71
N SER A 69 9.26 3.23 11.54
CA SER A 69 8.82 4.61 11.40
C SER A 69 9.55 5.26 10.21
N ILE A 70 9.46 4.66 9.03
CA ILE A 70 10.19 5.15 7.83
C ILE A 70 9.72 6.53 7.39
N GLY A 71 8.41 6.81 7.49
CA GLY A 71 7.86 8.11 7.13
C GLY A 71 7.69 8.34 5.64
N LEU A 72 7.45 7.29 4.84
CA LEU A 72 7.26 7.36 3.38
C LEU A 72 8.45 8.03 2.64
N GLU A 73 9.70 7.75 3.03
CA GLU A 73 10.86 8.17 2.23
C GLU A 73 10.71 7.68 0.79
N ASN A 74 10.68 8.61 -0.17
CA ASN A 74 10.50 8.29 -1.59
C ASN A 74 10.90 9.49 -2.48
N PRO A 75 11.21 9.25 -3.77
CA PRO A 75 11.69 10.29 -4.68
C PRO A 75 10.59 11.19 -5.26
N GLY A 76 9.30 10.91 -4.99
CA GLY A 76 8.17 11.56 -5.63
C GLY A 76 7.74 10.90 -6.94
N VAL A 77 6.46 11.12 -7.32
CA VAL A 77 5.87 10.53 -8.53
C VAL A 77 6.61 10.96 -9.81
N PRO A 78 6.95 12.25 -10.03
CA PRO A 78 7.65 12.65 -11.25
C PRO A 78 8.98 11.94 -11.41
N HIS A 79 9.83 11.92 -10.39
CA HIS A 79 11.13 11.24 -10.43
C HIS A 79 10.99 9.74 -10.65
N PHE A 80 10.02 9.10 -9.99
CA PHE A 80 9.72 7.69 -10.19
C PHE A 80 9.39 7.37 -11.65
N ILE A 81 8.58 8.21 -12.31
CA ILE A 81 8.21 8.02 -13.72
C ILE A 81 9.43 8.12 -14.63
N GLU A 82 10.29 9.09 -14.38
CA GLU A 82 11.49 9.34 -15.22
C GLU A 82 12.59 8.29 -15.04
N ASN A 83 12.72 7.70 -13.85
CA ASN A 83 13.85 6.85 -13.48
C ASN A 83 13.42 5.42 -13.11
N GLU A 84 12.84 5.21 -11.91
CA GLU A 84 12.64 3.87 -11.36
C GLU A 84 11.61 3.04 -12.15
N LEU A 85 10.56 3.68 -12.67
CA LEU A 85 9.53 2.99 -13.45
C LEU A 85 10.13 2.31 -14.67
N GLN A 86 11.01 2.98 -15.38
CA GLN A 86 11.67 2.45 -16.58
C GLN A 86 12.47 1.17 -16.26
N GLU A 87 13.14 1.17 -15.11
CA GLU A 87 13.90 0.00 -14.66
C GLU A 87 13.00 -1.13 -14.15
N MET A 88 11.92 -0.81 -13.43
CA MET A 88 10.93 -1.80 -12.98
C MET A 88 10.24 -2.48 -14.17
N MET A 89 9.91 -1.74 -15.23
CA MET A 89 9.26 -2.25 -16.43
C MET A 89 10.14 -3.20 -17.26
N LYS A 90 11.46 -3.23 -17.04
CA LYS A 90 12.38 -4.23 -17.62
C LYS A 90 12.31 -5.59 -16.90
N LEU A 91 11.69 -5.65 -15.72
CA LEU A 91 11.50 -6.89 -14.96
C LEU A 91 10.27 -7.66 -15.48
N LYS A 92 10.26 -9.01 -15.28
CA LYS A 92 9.13 -9.84 -15.66
C LYS A 92 7.91 -9.76 -14.73
N PRO A 93 8.06 -9.52 -13.40
CA PRO A 93 6.93 -9.28 -12.52
C PRO A 93 6.11 -8.05 -12.94
N VAL A 94 4.80 -8.10 -12.71
CA VAL A 94 3.93 -6.94 -12.93
C VAL A 94 4.36 -5.80 -12.01
N THR A 95 4.63 -4.64 -12.59
CA THR A 95 4.90 -3.41 -11.84
C THR A 95 3.59 -2.80 -11.34
N ILE A 96 3.50 -2.56 -10.04
CA ILE A 96 2.37 -1.89 -9.38
C ILE A 96 2.91 -0.60 -8.77
N ALA A 97 2.40 0.56 -9.18
CA ALA A 97 2.79 1.84 -8.58
C ALA A 97 1.99 2.07 -7.30
N ASN A 98 2.65 2.07 -6.15
CA ASN A 98 2.00 2.38 -4.87
C ASN A 98 1.97 3.90 -4.66
N LEU A 99 0.77 4.47 -4.63
CA LEU A 99 0.54 5.91 -4.48
C LEU A 99 -0.01 6.23 -3.11
N ALA A 100 0.66 7.10 -2.37
CA ALA A 100 0.22 7.71 -1.12
C ALA A 100 0.07 9.22 -1.28
N GLY A 101 -0.69 9.85 -0.42
CA GLY A 101 -0.88 11.30 -0.42
C GLY A 101 -1.08 11.83 1.00
N HIS A 102 -0.93 13.13 1.19
CA HIS A 102 -1.22 13.81 2.44
C HIS A 102 -2.58 14.54 2.43
N ASP A 103 -3.09 14.84 1.25
CA ASP A 103 -4.41 15.41 1.01
C ASP A 103 -5.02 14.85 -0.30
N LEU A 104 -6.27 15.17 -0.56
CA LEU A 104 -7.00 14.67 -1.71
C LEU A 104 -6.36 15.11 -3.04
N ASP A 105 -5.89 16.35 -3.11
CA ASP A 105 -5.28 16.92 -4.31
C ASP A 105 -4.00 16.17 -4.70
N SER A 106 -3.15 15.83 -3.72
CA SER A 106 -1.93 15.07 -3.97
C SER A 106 -2.21 13.64 -4.47
N TYR A 107 -3.26 12.98 -3.97
CA TYR A 107 -3.68 11.69 -4.51
C TYR A 107 -4.18 11.81 -5.97
N VAL A 108 -5.03 12.80 -6.24
CA VAL A 108 -5.60 13.02 -7.58
C VAL A 108 -4.52 13.37 -8.61
N LYS A 109 -3.63 14.31 -8.28
CA LYS A 109 -2.51 14.69 -9.16
C LYS A 109 -1.55 13.54 -9.39
N GLY A 110 -1.16 12.81 -8.32
CA GLY A 110 -0.28 11.65 -8.44
C GLY A 110 -0.88 10.55 -9.30
N ALA A 111 -2.17 10.25 -9.13
CA ALA A 111 -2.88 9.27 -9.94
C ALA A 111 -3.00 9.70 -11.41
N SER A 112 -3.26 10.98 -11.67
CA SER A 112 -3.32 11.53 -13.03
C SER A 112 -1.97 11.38 -13.75
N LEU A 113 -0.86 11.70 -13.08
CA LEU A 113 0.48 11.53 -13.64
C LEU A 113 0.78 10.05 -13.94
N LEU A 114 0.46 9.14 -13.03
CA LEU A 114 0.64 7.70 -13.23
C LEU A 114 -0.27 7.15 -14.33
N ASN A 115 -1.45 7.73 -14.55
CA ASN A 115 -2.36 7.34 -15.62
C ASN A 115 -1.72 7.49 -17.01
N GLU A 116 -0.92 8.51 -17.21
CA GLU A 116 -0.23 8.80 -18.48
C GLU A 116 0.99 7.90 -18.74
N THR A 117 1.31 6.98 -17.81
CA THR A 117 2.48 6.09 -17.93
C THR A 117 2.08 4.70 -18.44
N SER A 118 3.08 3.85 -18.70
CA SER A 118 2.90 2.43 -19.03
C SER A 118 2.68 1.53 -17.82
N VAL A 119 2.63 2.06 -16.57
CA VAL A 119 2.41 1.24 -15.39
C VAL A 119 1.09 0.46 -15.49
N PRO A 120 1.10 -0.88 -15.31
CA PRO A 120 -0.10 -1.70 -15.52
C PRO A 120 -1.20 -1.51 -14.46
N MET A 121 -0.83 -1.10 -13.25
CA MET A 121 -1.74 -1.04 -12.09
C MET A 121 -1.28 0.01 -11.08
N ILE A 122 -2.23 0.70 -10.45
CA ILE A 122 -2.00 1.60 -9.32
C ILE A 122 -2.50 0.94 -8.04
N GLU A 123 -1.67 0.91 -6.99
CA GLU A 123 -2.08 0.58 -5.62
C GLU A 123 -2.23 1.87 -4.81
N LEU A 124 -3.47 2.26 -4.55
CA LEU A 124 -3.79 3.45 -3.77
C LEU A 124 -3.64 3.16 -2.28
N ASN A 125 -2.65 3.74 -1.65
CA ASN A 125 -2.35 3.54 -0.24
C ASN A 125 -3.06 4.60 0.61
N ILE A 126 -4.29 4.30 1.06
CA ILE A 126 -5.07 5.16 1.96
C ILE A 126 -4.80 4.90 3.44
N SER A 127 -3.83 4.04 3.75
CA SER A 127 -3.55 3.57 5.12
C SER A 127 -2.53 4.43 5.87
N CYS A 128 -2.09 5.58 5.34
CA CYS A 128 -1.08 6.42 5.96
C CYS A 128 -1.68 7.23 7.13
N PRO A 129 -1.18 7.06 8.38
CA PRO A 129 -1.78 7.70 9.55
C PRO A 129 -1.47 9.20 9.71
N ASN A 130 -0.63 9.78 8.86
CA ASN A 130 -0.05 11.11 9.04
C ASN A 130 -0.69 12.18 8.14
N VAL A 131 -1.99 12.46 8.32
CA VAL A 131 -2.60 13.66 7.71
C VAL A 131 -2.74 14.75 8.75
N LYS A 132 -1.81 15.71 8.77
CA LYS A 132 -1.87 16.89 9.61
C LYS A 132 -2.89 17.95 9.14
N ALA A 133 -3.42 17.83 7.94
CA ALA A 133 -4.40 18.78 7.40
C ALA A 133 -5.83 18.22 7.57
N GLY A 134 -6.56 18.70 8.55
CA GLY A 134 -7.99 18.44 8.70
C GLY A 134 -8.40 17.15 9.42
N GLY A 135 -7.47 16.36 9.96
CA GLY A 135 -7.79 15.32 10.95
C GLY A 135 -8.42 14.02 10.44
N MET A 136 -8.57 13.81 9.13
CA MET A 136 -9.08 12.55 8.59
C MET A 136 -7.99 11.75 7.88
N ALA A 137 -7.60 10.62 8.48
CA ALA A 137 -6.88 9.58 7.75
C ALA A 137 -7.88 8.89 6.81
N TRP A 138 -7.66 8.97 5.50
CA TRP A 138 -8.57 8.47 4.46
C TRP A 138 -8.96 6.99 4.61
N GLY A 139 -8.15 6.18 5.26
CA GLY A 139 -8.38 4.75 5.43
C GLY A 139 -8.97 4.32 6.76
N ILE A 140 -9.45 5.25 7.62
CA ILE A 140 -10.00 4.89 8.95
C ILE A 140 -11.52 4.94 9.03
N ASN A 141 -12.20 5.60 8.11
CA ASN A 141 -13.66 5.55 8.02
C ASN A 141 -14.15 5.35 6.57
N PRO A 142 -15.34 4.76 6.39
CA PRO A 142 -15.89 4.45 5.08
C PRO A 142 -16.14 5.66 4.19
N GLU A 143 -16.62 6.78 4.75
CA GLU A 143 -16.97 7.99 3.99
C GLU A 143 -15.71 8.65 3.39
N ALA A 144 -14.66 8.81 4.18
CA ALA A 144 -13.40 9.36 3.72
C ALA A 144 -12.75 8.44 2.67
N ALA A 145 -12.78 7.12 2.88
CA ALA A 145 -12.29 6.15 1.92
C ALA A 145 -13.05 6.26 0.58
N PHE A 146 -14.37 6.35 0.64
CA PHE A 146 -15.19 6.53 -0.55
C PHE A 146 -14.86 7.82 -1.29
N GLU A 147 -14.70 8.94 -0.60
CA GLU A 147 -14.33 10.24 -1.18
C GLU A 147 -13.00 10.17 -1.91
N CYS A 148 -11.97 9.68 -1.23
CA CYS A 148 -10.61 9.57 -1.80
C CYS A 148 -10.57 8.66 -3.03
N VAL A 149 -11.11 7.44 -2.93
CA VAL A 149 -11.10 6.47 -4.03
C VAL A 149 -11.94 6.97 -5.21
N SER A 150 -13.11 7.58 -4.96
CA SER A 150 -13.96 8.16 -6.01
C SER A 150 -13.26 9.30 -6.74
N ALA A 151 -12.53 10.16 -6.04
CA ALA A 151 -11.79 11.25 -6.65
C ALA A 151 -10.64 10.73 -7.53
N VAL A 152 -9.89 9.76 -7.03
CA VAL A 152 -8.82 9.11 -7.80
C VAL A 152 -9.39 8.36 -9.01
N ARG A 153 -10.51 7.63 -8.86
CA ARG A 153 -11.14 6.91 -9.97
C ARG A 153 -11.53 7.81 -11.15
N LYS A 154 -11.86 9.07 -10.91
CA LYS A 154 -12.23 10.03 -11.97
C LYS A 154 -11.06 10.43 -12.88
N VAL A 155 -9.83 10.24 -12.44
CA VAL A 155 -8.62 10.68 -13.15
C VAL A 155 -7.73 9.54 -13.64
N THR A 156 -8.14 8.29 -13.44
CA THR A 156 -7.40 7.14 -13.96
C THR A 156 -8.33 6.04 -14.44
N ASP A 157 -8.02 5.44 -15.59
CA ASP A 157 -8.69 4.25 -16.13
C ASP A 157 -7.91 2.97 -15.82
N LYS A 158 -6.74 3.09 -15.23
CA LYS A 158 -5.91 1.94 -14.86
C LYS A 158 -6.59 1.07 -13.81
N PRO A 159 -6.31 -0.24 -13.79
CA PRO A 159 -6.65 -1.10 -12.68
C PRO A 159 -6.22 -0.47 -11.34
N LEU A 160 -7.18 -0.27 -10.44
CA LEU A 160 -7.00 0.43 -9.16
C LEU A 160 -7.17 -0.55 -8.00
N MET A 161 -6.07 -0.93 -7.37
CA MET A 161 -6.05 -1.67 -6.11
C MET A 161 -6.04 -0.65 -4.96
N VAL A 162 -6.77 -0.91 -3.88
CA VAL A 162 -6.76 -0.04 -2.69
C VAL A 162 -6.17 -0.78 -1.50
N LYS A 163 -5.11 -0.21 -0.90
CA LYS A 163 -4.44 -0.77 0.28
C LYS A 163 -5.06 -0.24 1.55
N LEU A 164 -5.66 -1.16 2.32
CA LEU A 164 -6.41 -0.87 3.52
C LEU A 164 -5.54 -0.83 4.78
N SER A 165 -5.98 -0.02 5.75
CA SER A 165 -5.34 0.12 7.07
C SER A 165 -5.89 -0.90 8.06
N PRO A 166 -5.04 -1.67 8.77
CA PRO A 166 -5.51 -2.53 9.86
C PRO A 166 -5.99 -1.75 11.09
N ASN A 167 -5.73 -0.46 11.12
CA ASN A 167 -6.06 0.42 12.26
C ASN A 167 -7.45 1.07 12.10
N ALA A 168 -8.18 0.74 11.04
CA ALA A 168 -9.56 1.18 10.84
C ALA A 168 -10.49 0.48 11.85
N PRO A 169 -11.31 1.21 12.61
CA PRO A 169 -12.29 0.59 13.51
C PRO A 169 -13.31 -0.28 12.77
N ASP A 170 -13.71 0.14 11.57
CA ASP A 170 -14.60 -0.60 10.66
C ASP A 170 -13.89 -0.89 9.33
N LEU A 171 -12.99 -1.86 9.36
CA LEU A 171 -12.23 -2.28 8.18
C LEU A 171 -13.14 -2.81 7.06
N VAL A 172 -14.21 -3.54 7.42
CA VAL A 172 -15.14 -4.10 6.44
C VAL A 172 -15.95 -2.98 5.77
N GLY A 173 -16.42 -2.00 6.52
CA GLY A 173 -17.12 -0.83 5.98
C GLY A 173 -16.21 -0.02 5.03
N VAL A 174 -14.95 0.19 5.41
CA VAL A 174 -13.95 0.84 4.55
C VAL A 174 -13.75 0.04 3.25
N ALA A 175 -13.60 -1.29 3.33
CA ALA A 175 -13.43 -2.15 2.15
C ALA A 175 -14.62 -2.01 1.18
N LEU A 176 -15.85 -2.11 1.69
CA LEU A 176 -17.08 -1.99 0.89
C LEU A 176 -17.24 -0.58 0.30
N ALA A 177 -16.86 0.45 1.03
CA ALA A 177 -16.85 1.83 0.54
C ALA A 177 -15.85 2.01 -0.63
N CYS A 178 -14.64 1.44 -0.53
CA CYS A 178 -13.66 1.45 -1.62
C CYS A 178 -14.19 0.75 -2.88
N ILE A 179 -14.82 -0.42 -2.74
CA ILE A 179 -15.43 -1.14 -3.86
C ILE A 179 -16.54 -0.29 -4.51
N LYS A 180 -17.42 0.29 -3.71
CA LYS A 180 -18.48 1.19 -4.18
C LYS A 180 -17.93 2.42 -4.90
N ALA A 181 -16.77 2.91 -4.50
CA ALA A 181 -16.07 4.05 -5.09
C ALA A 181 -15.33 3.73 -6.40
N GLY A 182 -15.22 2.45 -6.77
CA GLY A 182 -14.61 2.02 -8.03
C GLY A 182 -13.23 1.36 -7.89
N ALA A 183 -12.88 0.83 -6.72
CA ALA A 183 -11.73 -0.05 -6.58
C ALA A 183 -11.94 -1.34 -7.38
N ASP A 184 -10.91 -1.77 -8.11
CA ASP A 184 -10.90 -3.01 -8.91
C ASP A 184 -10.30 -4.19 -8.12
N ALA A 185 -9.58 -3.92 -7.03
CA ALA A 185 -9.00 -4.91 -6.12
C ALA A 185 -8.74 -4.28 -4.75
N LEU A 186 -8.57 -5.11 -3.73
CA LEU A 186 -8.14 -4.67 -2.40
C LEU A 186 -6.85 -5.37 -2.00
N SER A 187 -5.98 -4.68 -1.26
CA SER A 187 -4.82 -5.27 -0.60
C SER A 187 -4.86 -5.00 0.91
N LEU A 188 -4.48 -5.99 1.69
CA LEU A 188 -4.47 -5.98 3.15
C LEU A 188 -3.22 -6.72 3.63
N ILE A 189 -2.60 -6.24 4.66
CA ILE A 189 -2.80 -5.07 5.48
C ILE A 189 -1.54 -4.19 5.46
N ASN A 190 -1.65 -2.91 5.81
CA ASN A 190 -0.51 -2.12 6.22
C ASN A 190 -0.09 -2.53 7.65
N THR A 191 0.87 -1.84 8.25
CA THR A 191 1.39 -2.15 9.59
C THR A 191 0.38 -1.82 10.70
N ILE A 192 0.41 -2.63 11.77
CA ILE A 192 -0.39 -2.40 12.98
C ILE A 192 0.30 -1.35 13.84
N GLN A 193 -0.44 -0.38 14.35
CA GLN A 193 0.14 0.65 15.23
C GLN A 193 0.63 0.03 16.53
N ALA A 194 1.89 0.31 16.88
CA ALA A 194 2.59 -0.19 18.06
C ALA A 194 3.49 0.88 18.67
N ILE A 195 4.11 0.58 19.80
CA ILE A 195 5.10 1.40 20.50
C ILE A 195 6.26 0.54 20.98
N ALA A 196 7.46 1.09 20.94
CA ALA A 196 8.63 0.54 21.63
C ALA A 196 9.16 1.57 22.63
N ILE A 197 9.47 1.10 23.83
CA ILE A 197 10.03 1.93 24.94
C ILE A 197 11.47 1.49 25.21
N ASP A 198 12.39 2.44 25.18
CA ASP A 198 13.74 2.31 25.70
C ASP A 198 13.65 2.40 27.23
N ILE A 199 13.71 1.24 27.89
CA ILE A 199 13.53 1.15 29.35
C ILE A 199 14.69 1.77 30.15
N GLU A 200 15.89 1.82 29.56
CA GLU A 200 17.06 2.41 30.21
C GLU A 200 16.97 3.95 30.17
N LYS A 201 16.48 4.50 29.04
CA LYS A 201 16.30 5.95 28.87
C LYS A 201 14.93 6.45 29.32
N GLY A 202 13.98 5.53 29.62
CA GLY A 202 12.63 5.90 30.06
C GLY A 202 11.83 6.68 29.02
N LYS A 203 12.03 6.44 27.70
CA LYS A 203 11.40 7.20 26.62
C LYS A 203 11.03 6.30 25.42
N PRO A 204 10.09 6.76 24.56
CA PRO A 204 9.82 6.08 23.32
C PRO A 204 11.08 5.95 22.46
N PHE A 205 11.21 4.81 21.75
CA PHE A 205 12.33 4.54 20.87
C PHE A 205 12.30 5.44 19.62
N PHE A 206 11.11 5.68 19.07
CA PHE A 206 10.92 6.52 17.90
C PHE A 206 10.49 7.95 18.26
N ASN A 207 10.96 8.95 17.52
CA ASN A 207 10.56 10.34 17.68
C ASN A 207 9.03 10.53 17.52
N ASN A 208 8.38 9.73 16.68
CA ASN A 208 6.92 9.74 16.48
C ASN A 208 6.16 8.97 17.56
N VAL A 209 6.80 8.46 18.60
CA VAL A 209 6.23 7.66 19.69
C VAL A 209 5.63 6.35 19.20
N LYS A 210 4.64 6.42 18.31
CA LYS A 210 3.97 5.27 17.70
C LYS A 210 4.53 4.98 16.31
N ALA A 211 4.66 3.71 15.98
CA ALA A 211 5.21 3.24 14.71
C ALA A 211 4.49 1.96 14.24
N GLY A 212 4.85 1.43 13.09
CA GLY A 212 4.15 0.31 12.49
C GLY A 212 4.81 -1.03 12.79
N LEU A 213 4.10 -1.95 13.43
CA LEU A 213 4.52 -3.35 13.64
C LEU A 213 4.25 -4.17 12.37
N CYS A 214 5.24 -4.93 11.94
CA CYS A 214 5.16 -5.90 10.84
C CYS A 214 5.91 -7.20 11.20
N GLY A 215 5.88 -8.17 10.29
CA GLY A 215 6.58 -9.45 10.46
C GLY A 215 5.68 -10.60 10.88
N PRO A 216 6.26 -11.75 11.29
CA PRO A 216 5.50 -12.98 11.59
C PRO A 216 4.41 -12.81 12.65
N ALA A 217 4.62 -11.94 13.65
CA ALA A 217 3.65 -11.70 14.72
C ALA A 217 2.28 -11.20 14.22
N VAL A 218 2.24 -10.46 13.11
CA VAL A 218 0.98 -9.90 12.59
C VAL A 218 0.23 -10.86 11.66
N LYS A 219 0.86 -11.95 11.22
CA LYS A 219 0.28 -12.88 10.24
C LYS A 219 -1.11 -13.41 10.61
N PRO A 220 -1.38 -13.93 11.82
CA PRO A 220 -2.72 -14.42 12.18
C PRO A 220 -3.77 -13.30 12.23
N ILE A 221 -3.37 -12.09 12.61
CA ILE A 221 -4.25 -10.91 12.65
C ILE A 221 -4.61 -10.49 11.22
N ALA A 222 -3.59 -10.40 10.33
CA ALA A 222 -3.78 -10.08 8.92
C ALA A 222 -4.71 -11.10 8.25
N LEU A 223 -4.50 -12.39 8.49
CA LEU A 223 -5.31 -13.46 7.90
C LEU A 223 -6.78 -13.36 8.33
N ARG A 224 -7.06 -13.07 9.61
CA ARG A 224 -8.41 -12.81 10.09
C ARG A 224 -9.05 -11.62 9.38
N MET A 225 -8.32 -10.52 9.24
CA MET A 225 -8.81 -9.31 8.56
C MET A 225 -9.14 -9.57 7.09
N VAL A 226 -8.28 -10.30 6.38
CA VAL A 226 -8.56 -10.75 4.99
C VAL A 226 -9.81 -11.60 4.94
N TYR A 227 -9.96 -12.57 5.86
CA TYR A 227 -11.12 -13.42 5.93
C TYR A 227 -12.42 -12.61 6.14
N ASP A 228 -12.44 -11.68 7.09
CA ASP A 228 -13.62 -10.84 7.40
C ASP A 228 -14.04 -10.01 6.16
N VAL A 229 -13.08 -9.40 5.47
CA VAL A 229 -13.34 -8.63 4.24
C VAL A 229 -13.84 -9.55 3.12
N CYS A 230 -13.21 -10.70 2.89
CA CYS A 230 -13.67 -11.67 1.89
C CYS A 230 -15.10 -12.16 2.17
N GLN A 231 -15.46 -12.42 3.43
CA GLN A 231 -16.83 -12.80 3.79
C GLN A 231 -17.85 -11.71 3.46
N ALA A 232 -17.48 -10.45 3.62
CA ALA A 232 -18.35 -9.34 3.24
C ALA A 232 -18.47 -9.19 1.72
N ILE A 233 -17.36 -9.30 0.98
CA ILE A 233 -17.34 -9.26 -0.49
C ILE A 233 -18.19 -10.39 -1.07
N ASN A 234 -18.14 -11.60 -0.52
CA ASN A 234 -18.91 -12.74 -0.98
C ASN A 234 -20.43 -12.56 -0.87
N LYS A 235 -20.90 -11.62 -0.03
CA LYS A 235 -22.33 -11.25 0.08
C LYS A 235 -22.77 -10.25 -1.00
N LEU A 236 -21.84 -9.64 -1.72
CA LEU A 236 -22.16 -8.74 -2.83
C LEU A 236 -22.64 -9.55 -4.05
N PRO A 237 -23.44 -8.92 -4.94
CA PRO A 237 -23.69 -9.47 -6.27
C PRO A 237 -22.38 -9.82 -6.98
N GLU A 238 -22.36 -10.91 -7.75
CA GLU A 238 -21.14 -11.44 -8.37
C GLU A 238 -20.39 -10.39 -9.21
N ASN A 239 -21.13 -9.61 -9.98
CA ASN A 239 -20.58 -8.52 -10.83
C ASN A 239 -20.01 -7.32 -10.05
N LYS A 240 -20.14 -7.31 -8.73
CA LYS A 240 -19.57 -6.28 -7.84
C LYS A 240 -18.47 -6.81 -6.93
N ARG A 241 -18.16 -8.10 -7.02
CA ARG A 241 -17.07 -8.70 -6.25
C ARG A 241 -15.73 -8.32 -6.88
N VAL A 242 -14.77 -8.01 -6.02
CA VAL A 242 -13.37 -7.74 -6.41
C VAL A 242 -12.44 -8.69 -5.65
N PRO A 243 -11.27 -9.03 -6.21
CA PRO A 243 -10.24 -9.78 -5.49
C PRO A 243 -9.59 -8.95 -4.41
#